data_69e0f6a5161c0ea986975d97b8740562
#
_entry.id   69e0f6a5161c0ea986975d97b8740562
#
_cell.length_a   1.000
_cell.length_b   1.000
_cell.length_c   1.000
_cell.angle_alpha   90.00
_cell.angle_beta   90.00
_cell.angle_gamma   90.00
#
_symmetry.space_group_name_H-M   'P 1'
#
loop_
_entity.id
_entity.type
_entity.pdbx_description
1 polymer ?
#
loop_
_entity_poly.entity_id
_entity_poly.type
_entity_poly.pdbx_seq_one_letter_code
_entity_poly.pdbx_strand_id
1 'polypeptide(L)'
;MRYKYVFCLLVYRNSEDLIDSLNSIKEKVSDYKVIVVNSYYDDESKAIFENIAKEHGCDFINTENKGYGYGNNRGMEYALKNYEFDYLIVSNPDIIIEKFNESEFLLNNKDCVVAPLITTLNGKAQNPYWIKRAPKTERLLYKGQKKKSNFLYYLGVAINKVRRVCGLKRFLKSNKDNLEIFASHGSFVMFPKSVFDKLGLIYDENMFLFSEEAYLAHLFENAGIKTVLTKDIEILHKEDGSMKLSKIDEGGEGRKSIIYYYEKMVLNKQ
;
A
#
# COMPACT_ATOMS: atom_id res chain seq x y z
N MET A 1 -5.41 -12.34 21.10
CA MET A 1 -5.04 -11.03 21.68
C MET A 1 -5.66 -9.93 20.85
N ARG A 2 -5.98 -8.76 21.45
CA ARG A 2 -6.55 -7.61 20.76
C ARG A 2 -5.56 -6.46 20.71
N TYR A 3 -5.48 -5.80 19.56
CA TYR A 3 -4.70 -4.58 19.33
C TYR A 3 -5.55 -3.58 18.53
N LYS A 4 -5.27 -2.28 18.65
CA LYS A 4 -5.89 -1.30 17.74
C LYS A 4 -5.32 -1.46 16.33
N TYR A 5 -4.00 -1.62 16.23
CA TYR A 5 -3.28 -1.64 14.97
C TYR A 5 -2.44 -2.91 14.83
N VAL A 6 -2.60 -3.63 13.73
CA VAL A 6 -1.70 -4.72 13.35
C VAL A 6 -0.98 -4.32 12.07
N PHE A 7 0.34 -4.21 12.14
CA PHE A 7 1.18 -3.90 10.98
C PHE A 7 1.61 -5.18 10.28
N CYS A 8 1.52 -5.20 8.96
CA CYS A 8 2.07 -6.21 8.08
C CYS A 8 3.19 -5.55 7.25
N LEU A 9 4.43 -5.89 7.55
CA LEU A 9 5.63 -5.39 6.89
C LEU A 9 6.20 -6.47 5.99
N LEU A 10 6.03 -6.32 4.67
CA LEU A 10 6.59 -7.24 3.68
C LEU A 10 8.03 -6.86 3.37
N VAL A 11 8.98 -7.71 3.74
CA VAL A 11 10.41 -7.48 3.57
C VAL A 11 11.04 -8.36 2.50
N TYR A 12 12.06 -7.82 1.82
CA TYR A 12 12.85 -8.51 0.81
C TYR A 12 14.25 -7.92 0.72
N ARG A 13 15.29 -8.68 1.08
CA ARG A 13 16.74 -8.40 0.95
C ARG A 13 17.32 -7.24 1.75
N ASN A 14 16.66 -6.10 1.89
CA ASN A 14 17.18 -4.93 2.61
C ASN A 14 16.66 -4.93 4.05
N SER A 15 17.55 -5.04 5.03
CA SER A 15 17.22 -5.11 6.47
C SER A 15 17.34 -3.77 7.21
N GLU A 16 18.16 -2.83 6.70
CA GLU A 16 18.40 -1.55 7.39
C GLU A 16 17.13 -0.72 7.52
N ASP A 17 16.35 -0.64 6.45
CA ASP A 17 15.09 0.09 6.43
C ASP A 17 14.06 -0.47 7.41
N LEU A 18 14.04 -1.80 7.62
CA LEU A 18 13.13 -2.42 8.57
C LEU A 18 13.34 -1.92 10.00
N ILE A 19 14.59 -1.78 10.45
CA ILE A 19 14.92 -1.31 11.81
C ILE A 19 14.39 0.12 12.00
N ASP A 20 14.62 1.01 11.04
CA ASP A 20 14.16 2.38 11.13
C ASP A 20 12.62 2.46 11.14
N SER A 21 11.97 1.68 10.30
CA SER A 21 10.50 1.57 10.28
C SER A 21 9.95 1.09 11.62
N LEU A 22 10.51 0.01 12.18
CA LEU A 22 10.09 -0.53 13.48
C LEU A 22 10.29 0.47 14.63
N ASN A 23 11.40 1.20 14.61
CA ASN A 23 11.66 2.25 15.60
C ASN A 23 10.63 3.39 15.48
N SER A 24 10.28 3.81 14.27
CA SER A 24 9.27 4.84 14.07
C SER A 24 7.86 4.39 14.51
N ILE A 25 7.49 3.13 14.28
CA ILE A 25 6.25 2.55 14.79
C ILE A 25 6.23 2.59 16.32
N LYS A 26 7.31 2.10 16.96
CA LYS A 26 7.44 2.08 18.42
C LYS A 26 7.35 3.46 19.05
N GLU A 27 7.89 4.48 18.39
CA GLU A 27 7.88 5.87 18.89
C GLU A 27 6.52 6.54 18.72
N LYS A 28 5.83 6.31 17.61
CA LYS A 28 4.65 7.10 17.19
C LYS A 28 3.32 6.42 17.41
N VAL A 29 3.28 5.10 17.54
CA VAL A 29 2.01 4.35 17.61
C VAL A 29 1.89 3.63 18.96
N SER A 30 0.72 3.71 19.56
CA SER A 30 0.36 2.94 20.75
C SER A 30 -0.53 1.75 20.37
N ASP A 31 -0.59 0.74 21.25
CA ASP A 31 -1.49 -0.43 21.12
C ASP A 31 -1.40 -1.11 19.75
N TYR A 32 -0.20 -1.56 19.40
CA TYR A 32 0.08 -2.20 18.12
C TYR A 32 0.75 -3.58 18.25
N LYS A 33 0.67 -4.34 17.17
CA LYS A 33 1.47 -5.55 16.92
C LYS A 33 2.06 -5.47 15.51
N VAL A 34 3.27 -5.98 15.34
CA VAL A 34 3.93 -6.05 14.02
C VAL A 34 4.13 -7.50 13.60
N ILE A 35 3.84 -7.78 12.36
CA ILE A 35 4.11 -9.03 11.66
C ILE A 35 5.11 -8.71 10.53
N VAL A 36 6.30 -9.25 10.63
CA VAL A 36 7.32 -9.19 9.57
C VAL A 36 7.12 -10.39 8.65
N VAL A 37 6.79 -10.13 7.40
CA VAL A 37 6.60 -11.16 6.37
C VAL A 37 7.81 -11.15 5.45
N ASN A 38 8.66 -12.17 5.57
CA ASN A 38 9.81 -12.33 4.68
C ASN A 38 9.39 -12.98 3.37
N SER A 39 9.49 -12.23 2.28
CA SER A 39 9.46 -12.78 0.91
C SER A 39 10.81 -13.42 0.64
N TYR A 40 10.89 -14.76 0.80
CA TYR A 40 12.15 -15.50 0.85
C TYR A 40 13.05 -15.23 -0.37
N TYR A 41 14.31 -14.96 -0.09
CA TYR A 41 15.37 -14.83 -1.08
C TYR A 41 16.48 -15.87 -0.84
N ASP A 42 17.07 -15.86 0.35
CA ASP A 42 18.10 -16.81 0.80
C ASP A 42 18.06 -16.99 2.33
N ASP A 43 18.81 -17.95 2.83
CA ASP A 43 18.84 -18.26 4.27
C ASP A 43 19.54 -17.19 5.10
N GLU A 44 20.49 -16.44 4.53
CA GLU A 44 21.19 -15.36 5.20
C GLU A 44 20.23 -14.19 5.49
N SER A 45 19.55 -13.67 4.48
CA SER A 45 18.57 -12.59 4.65
C SER A 45 17.40 -13.00 5.53
N LYS A 46 16.93 -14.26 5.42
CA LYS A 46 15.91 -14.81 6.32
C LYS A 46 16.35 -14.75 7.77
N ALA A 47 17.57 -15.23 8.11
CA ALA A 47 18.09 -15.25 9.47
C ALA A 47 18.22 -13.82 10.04
N ILE A 48 18.65 -12.86 9.22
CA ILE A 48 18.74 -11.45 9.61
C ILE A 48 17.35 -10.90 9.96
N PHE A 49 16.34 -11.08 9.10
CA PHE A 49 14.99 -10.59 9.36
C PHE A 49 14.34 -11.27 10.55
N GLU A 50 14.55 -12.57 10.75
CA GLU A 50 14.03 -13.31 11.90
C GLU A 50 14.62 -12.79 13.22
N ASN A 51 15.93 -12.50 13.25
CA ASN A 51 16.59 -11.90 14.40
C ASN A 51 16.05 -10.49 14.71
N ILE A 52 15.94 -9.62 13.69
CA ILE A 52 15.38 -8.27 13.87
C ILE A 52 13.95 -8.36 14.41
N ALA A 53 13.11 -9.22 13.83
CA ALA A 53 11.74 -9.41 14.30
C ALA A 53 11.69 -9.84 15.76
N LYS A 54 12.55 -10.78 16.18
CA LYS A 54 12.66 -11.25 17.56
C LYS A 54 13.09 -10.15 18.51
N GLU A 55 14.12 -9.37 18.17
CA GLU A 55 14.63 -8.27 18.98
C GLU A 55 13.59 -7.17 19.21
N HIS A 56 12.73 -6.92 18.22
CA HIS A 56 11.65 -5.94 18.29
C HIS A 56 10.31 -6.50 18.77
N GLY A 57 10.24 -7.78 19.19
CA GLY A 57 9.00 -8.40 19.67
C GLY A 57 7.91 -8.57 18.60
N CYS A 58 8.34 -8.63 17.35
CA CYS A 58 7.45 -8.86 16.20
C CYS A 58 7.19 -10.35 15.98
N ASP A 59 6.08 -10.67 15.32
CA ASP A 59 5.93 -12.00 14.73
C ASP A 59 6.70 -12.07 13.42
N PHE A 60 7.19 -13.27 13.08
CA PHE A 60 7.91 -13.51 11.84
C PHE A 60 7.25 -14.61 11.02
N ILE A 61 7.04 -14.35 9.73
CA ILE A 61 6.54 -15.34 8.78
C ILE A 61 7.50 -15.38 7.60
N ASN A 62 7.91 -16.59 7.22
CA ASN A 62 8.69 -16.80 6.00
C ASN A 62 7.79 -17.39 4.91
N THR A 63 7.76 -16.76 3.72
CA THR A 63 6.93 -17.19 2.60
C THR A 63 7.71 -17.19 1.29
N GLU A 64 7.24 -17.94 0.29
CA GLU A 64 7.80 -17.90 -1.05
C GLU A 64 7.66 -16.50 -1.67
N ASN A 65 8.62 -16.11 -2.49
CA ASN A 65 8.52 -14.87 -3.26
C ASN A 65 7.65 -15.07 -4.52
N LYS A 66 6.35 -14.88 -4.35
CA LYS A 66 5.35 -14.91 -5.43
C LYS A 66 4.76 -13.54 -5.75
N GLY A 67 5.41 -12.47 -5.27
CA GLY A 67 5.01 -11.09 -5.52
C GLY A 67 4.43 -10.37 -4.31
N TYR A 68 4.19 -9.08 -4.51
CA TYR A 68 3.77 -8.15 -3.46
C TYR A 68 2.41 -8.54 -2.85
N GLY A 69 1.42 -8.80 -3.69
CA GLY A 69 0.08 -9.17 -3.24
C GLY A 69 0.07 -10.50 -2.48
N TYR A 70 0.81 -11.50 -2.95
CA TYR A 70 0.93 -12.80 -2.28
C TYR A 70 1.52 -12.67 -0.88
N GLY A 71 2.65 -11.97 -0.73
CA GLY A 71 3.29 -11.79 0.56
C GLY A 71 2.40 -11.06 1.56
N ASN A 72 1.77 -9.95 1.14
CA ASN A 72 0.84 -9.21 1.99
C ASN A 72 -0.39 -10.05 2.39
N ASN A 73 -0.96 -10.84 1.49
CA ASN A 73 -2.05 -11.75 1.83
C ASN A 73 -1.65 -12.77 2.91
N ARG A 74 -0.40 -13.30 2.89
CA ARG A 74 0.09 -14.20 3.98
C ARG A 74 0.14 -13.49 5.33
N GLY A 75 0.61 -12.23 5.35
CA GLY A 75 0.57 -11.42 6.56
C GLY A 75 -0.85 -11.13 7.06
N MET A 76 -1.76 -10.79 6.15
CA MET A 76 -3.18 -10.58 6.45
C MET A 76 -3.85 -11.85 7.01
N GLU A 77 -3.62 -12.99 6.37
CA GLU A 77 -4.15 -14.29 6.81
C GLU A 77 -3.68 -14.64 8.23
N TYR A 78 -2.39 -14.41 8.51
CA TYR A 78 -1.83 -14.61 9.83
C TYR A 78 -2.47 -13.66 10.86
N ALA A 79 -2.61 -12.37 10.53
CA ALA A 79 -3.25 -11.38 11.39
C ALA A 79 -4.69 -11.76 11.72
N LEU A 80 -5.49 -12.09 10.70
CA LEU A 80 -6.90 -12.47 10.86
C LEU A 80 -7.08 -13.73 11.71
N LYS A 81 -6.12 -14.66 11.66
CA LYS A 81 -6.16 -15.90 12.45
C LYS A 81 -5.77 -15.69 13.91
N ASN A 82 -4.82 -14.80 14.21
CA ASN A 82 -4.18 -14.72 15.52
C ASN A 82 -4.60 -13.51 16.36
N TYR A 83 -5.17 -12.47 15.74
CA TYR A 83 -5.44 -11.20 16.38
C TYR A 83 -6.84 -10.65 16.10
N GLU A 84 -7.41 -10.00 17.11
CA GLU A 84 -8.50 -9.05 16.94
C GLU A 84 -7.90 -7.65 16.81
N PHE A 85 -8.37 -6.84 15.85
CA PHE A 85 -7.84 -5.51 15.61
C PHE A 85 -8.90 -4.55 15.05
N ASP A 86 -8.63 -3.26 15.18
CA ASP A 86 -9.44 -2.23 14.53
C ASP A 86 -8.96 -2.00 13.09
N TYR A 87 -7.63 -1.90 12.89
CA TYR A 87 -7.01 -1.71 11.59
C TYR A 87 -5.84 -2.68 11.36
N LEU A 88 -5.79 -3.26 10.17
CA LEU A 88 -4.58 -3.89 9.65
C LEU A 88 -3.90 -2.90 8.71
N ILE A 89 -2.61 -2.65 8.92
CA ILE A 89 -1.81 -1.69 8.19
C ILE A 89 -0.81 -2.46 7.34
N VAL A 90 -0.95 -2.38 6.02
CA VAL A 90 0.11 -2.83 5.10
C VAL A 90 1.09 -1.69 4.94
N SER A 91 2.35 -1.98 5.18
CA SER A 91 3.41 -1.01 5.12
C SER A 91 4.67 -1.60 4.48
N ASN A 92 5.33 -0.80 3.64
CA ASN A 92 6.67 -1.12 3.18
C ASN A 92 7.67 -0.99 4.34
N PRO A 93 8.82 -1.69 4.29
CA PRO A 93 9.86 -1.55 5.32
C PRO A 93 10.64 -0.23 5.25
N ASP A 94 10.63 0.46 4.11
CA ASP A 94 11.37 1.70 3.85
C ASP A 94 10.56 2.98 4.14
N ILE A 95 9.60 2.89 5.09
CA ILE A 95 8.82 4.04 5.56
C ILE A 95 9.21 4.46 6.99
N ILE A 96 9.06 5.74 7.26
CA ILE A 96 9.16 6.32 8.60
C ILE A 96 7.85 7.01 8.92
N ILE A 97 7.28 6.70 10.07
CA ILE A 97 6.10 7.41 10.58
C ILE A 97 6.59 8.72 11.22
N GLU A 98 6.29 9.86 10.57
CA GLU A 98 6.63 11.17 11.11
C GLU A 98 5.56 11.68 12.10
N LYS A 99 4.29 11.36 11.81
CA LYS A 99 3.15 11.74 12.62
C LYS A 99 2.08 10.67 12.59
N PHE A 100 1.51 10.36 13.75
CA PHE A 100 0.36 9.45 13.88
C PHE A 100 -0.58 9.97 14.96
N ASN A 101 -1.60 10.73 14.57
CA ASN A 101 -2.61 11.24 15.48
C ASN A 101 -3.84 10.35 15.48
N GLU A 102 -4.18 9.80 16.63
CA GLU A 102 -5.46 9.11 16.84
C GLU A 102 -6.60 10.14 16.93
N SER A 103 -7.00 10.69 15.79
CA SER A 103 -8.12 11.63 15.71
C SER A 103 -9.47 10.94 15.93
N GLU A 104 -10.49 11.74 16.23
CA GLU A 104 -11.88 11.26 16.32
C GLU A 104 -12.31 10.55 15.01
N PHE A 105 -11.81 11.01 13.86
CA PHE A 105 -12.03 10.36 12.57
C PHE A 105 -11.50 8.92 12.58
N LEU A 106 -10.26 8.67 13.00
CA LEU A 106 -9.67 7.32 13.04
C LEU A 106 -10.36 6.41 14.07
N LEU A 107 -10.78 6.97 15.20
CA LEU A 107 -11.42 6.19 16.26
C LEU A 107 -12.85 5.76 15.89
N ASN A 108 -13.59 6.59 15.15
CA ASN A 108 -15.01 6.40 14.88
C ASN A 108 -15.34 5.90 13.46
N ASN A 109 -14.46 6.09 12.47
CA ASN A 109 -14.72 5.68 11.07
C ASN A 109 -14.01 4.36 10.71
N LYS A 110 -14.57 3.24 11.17
CA LYS A 110 -14.03 1.90 10.90
C LYS A 110 -14.60 1.25 9.62
N ASP A 111 -15.22 2.04 8.73
CA ASP A 111 -15.86 1.57 7.50
C ASP A 111 -15.17 2.04 6.22
N CYS A 112 -14.07 2.77 6.33
CA CYS A 112 -13.31 3.24 5.18
C CYS A 112 -11.83 2.87 5.28
N VAL A 113 -11.20 2.65 4.13
CA VAL A 113 -9.75 2.52 4.00
C VAL A 113 -9.11 3.88 4.24
N VAL A 114 -8.05 3.93 5.04
CA VAL A 114 -7.36 5.18 5.39
C VAL A 114 -5.99 5.23 4.73
N ALA A 115 -5.71 6.34 4.06
CA ALA A 115 -4.44 6.65 3.42
C ALA A 115 -3.79 7.88 4.10
N PRO A 116 -2.50 7.83 4.48
CA PRO A 116 -1.78 8.95 5.05
C PRO A 116 -1.30 9.94 3.99
N LEU A 117 -0.83 11.12 4.41
CA LEU A 117 0.07 11.90 3.58
C LEU A 117 1.42 11.16 3.48
N ILE A 118 1.91 10.95 2.27
CA ILE A 118 3.21 10.30 2.03
C ILE A 118 4.08 11.25 1.23
N THR A 119 5.27 11.51 1.75
CA THR A 119 6.31 12.30 1.07
C THR A 119 7.59 11.47 0.93
N THR A 120 8.34 11.70 -0.13
CA THR A 120 9.66 11.11 -0.32
C THR A 120 10.74 12.02 0.24
N LEU A 121 11.97 11.52 0.37
CA LEU A 121 13.15 12.32 0.77
C LEU A 121 13.34 13.58 -0.06
N ASN A 122 12.91 13.57 -1.33
CA ASN A 122 12.95 14.72 -2.23
C ASN A 122 11.70 15.62 -2.14
N GLY A 123 10.86 15.45 -1.12
CA GLY A 123 9.64 16.24 -0.90
C GLY A 123 8.51 15.98 -1.91
N LYS A 124 8.59 14.90 -2.70
CA LYS A 124 7.55 14.54 -3.66
C LYS A 124 6.42 13.81 -2.95
N ALA A 125 5.19 14.31 -3.07
CA ALA A 125 4.03 13.63 -2.54
C ALA A 125 3.69 12.37 -3.36
N GLN A 126 3.40 11.25 -2.69
CA GLN A 126 2.98 9.99 -3.32
C GLN A 126 1.48 9.73 -3.18
N ASN A 127 0.85 10.14 -2.08
CA ASN A 127 -0.61 10.14 -1.95
C ASN A 127 -1.24 11.48 -2.36
N PRO A 128 -2.44 11.43 -2.94
CA PRO A 128 -3.16 10.23 -3.41
C PRO A 128 -2.50 9.62 -4.65
N TYR A 129 -2.63 8.31 -4.87
CA TYR A 129 -2.20 7.68 -6.14
C TYR A 129 -3.11 8.11 -7.29
N TRP A 130 -4.44 8.07 -7.07
CA TRP A 130 -5.46 8.68 -7.92
C TRP A 130 -6.45 9.47 -7.06
N ILE A 131 -6.64 10.76 -7.38
CA ILE A 131 -7.56 11.62 -6.60
C ILE A 131 -9.02 11.27 -6.82
N LYS A 132 -9.37 10.94 -8.06
CA LYS A 132 -10.71 10.50 -8.49
C LYS A 132 -10.57 9.50 -9.62
N ARG A 133 -11.52 8.60 -9.73
CA ARG A 133 -11.63 7.71 -10.88
C ARG A 133 -11.57 8.51 -12.19
N ALA A 134 -10.84 7.99 -13.17
CA ALA A 134 -10.62 8.65 -14.45
C ALA A 134 -10.63 7.65 -15.60
N PRO A 135 -11.81 7.13 -16.01
CA PRO A 135 -11.92 6.04 -16.98
C PRO A 135 -11.20 6.30 -18.31
N LYS A 136 -11.21 7.56 -18.77
CA LYS A 136 -10.48 7.93 -20.01
C LYS A 136 -8.97 7.83 -19.84
N THR A 137 -8.44 8.22 -18.68
CA THR A 137 -7.01 8.15 -18.36
C THR A 137 -6.57 6.70 -18.15
N GLU A 138 -7.36 5.90 -17.44
CA GLU A 138 -7.14 4.45 -17.29
C GLU A 138 -7.09 3.74 -18.65
N ARG A 139 -8.04 4.07 -19.54
CA ARG A 139 -8.07 3.53 -20.90
C ARG A 139 -6.83 3.93 -21.72
N LEU A 140 -6.28 5.13 -21.50
CA LEU A 140 -5.03 5.55 -22.16
C LEU A 140 -3.85 4.71 -21.67
N LEU A 141 -3.72 4.51 -20.34
CA LEU A 141 -2.68 3.68 -19.74
C LEU A 141 -2.76 2.23 -20.27
N TYR A 142 -3.95 1.63 -20.22
CA TYR A 142 -4.18 0.29 -20.75
C TYR A 142 -3.84 0.17 -22.23
N LYS A 143 -4.38 1.07 -23.08
CA LYS A 143 -4.09 1.05 -24.52
C LYS A 143 -2.62 1.29 -24.82
N GLY A 144 -1.96 2.16 -24.06
CA GLY A 144 -0.53 2.41 -24.17
C GLY A 144 0.27 1.12 -23.94
N GLN A 145 -0.03 0.40 -22.89
CA GLN A 145 0.64 -0.87 -22.56
C GLN A 145 0.25 -2.00 -23.53
N LYS A 146 -1.04 -2.16 -23.85
CA LYS A 146 -1.53 -3.21 -24.77
C LYS A 146 -0.94 -3.08 -26.17
N LYS A 147 -0.82 -1.83 -26.68
CA LYS A 147 -0.29 -1.51 -28.02
C LYS A 147 1.21 -1.23 -28.02
N LYS A 148 1.90 -1.33 -26.86
CA LYS A 148 3.32 -0.92 -26.70
C LYS A 148 3.58 0.52 -27.16
N SER A 149 2.61 1.42 -26.94
CA SER A 149 2.69 2.83 -27.32
C SER A 149 3.11 3.68 -26.11
N ASN A 150 4.38 4.05 -26.04
CA ASN A 150 4.93 4.93 -25.01
C ASN A 150 4.19 6.28 -24.97
N PHE A 151 3.83 6.82 -26.13
CA PHE A 151 3.10 8.09 -26.21
C PHE A 151 1.77 8.04 -25.44
N LEU A 152 0.92 7.04 -25.72
CA LEU A 152 -0.37 6.92 -25.02
C LEU A 152 -0.19 6.66 -23.52
N TYR A 153 0.80 5.84 -23.16
CA TYR A 153 1.09 5.55 -21.77
C TYR A 153 1.52 6.80 -21.00
N TYR A 154 2.56 7.50 -21.48
CA TYR A 154 3.06 8.70 -20.80
C TYR A 154 2.07 9.86 -20.83
N LEU A 155 1.22 9.96 -21.84
CA LEU A 155 0.10 10.91 -21.83
C LEU A 155 -0.87 10.61 -20.68
N GLY A 156 -1.24 9.34 -20.48
CA GLY A 156 -2.06 8.93 -19.35
C GLY A 156 -1.40 9.24 -17.98
N VAL A 157 -0.11 8.93 -17.85
CA VAL A 157 0.68 9.26 -16.64
C VAL A 157 0.70 10.76 -16.37
N ALA A 158 0.96 11.58 -17.39
CA ALA A 158 1.01 13.04 -17.26
C ALA A 158 -0.35 13.62 -16.83
N ILE A 159 -1.45 13.17 -17.44
CA ILE A 159 -2.80 13.60 -17.07
C ILE A 159 -3.10 13.27 -15.62
N ASN A 160 -2.80 12.01 -15.19
CA ASN A 160 -3.00 11.61 -13.79
C ASN A 160 -2.16 12.47 -12.84
N LYS A 161 -0.88 12.69 -13.16
CA LYS A 161 0.03 13.52 -12.35
C LYS A 161 -0.51 14.94 -12.13
N VAL A 162 -0.98 15.61 -13.20
CA VAL A 162 -1.56 16.96 -13.09
C VAL A 162 -2.79 16.94 -12.19
N ARG A 163 -3.73 16.03 -12.43
CA ARG A 163 -4.96 15.91 -11.61
C ARG A 163 -4.64 15.67 -10.13
N ARG A 164 -3.71 14.77 -9.85
CA ARG A 164 -3.25 14.43 -8.52
C ARG A 164 -2.63 15.64 -7.82
N VAL A 165 -1.67 16.31 -8.44
CA VAL A 165 -0.97 17.46 -7.87
C VAL A 165 -1.92 18.63 -7.62
N CYS A 166 -2.80 18.96 -8.58
CA CYS A 166 -3.78 20.04 -8.40
C CYS A 166 -4.79 19.71 -7.30
N GLY A 167 -5.27 18.47 -7.26
CA GLY A 167 -6.22 18.03 -6.23
C GLY A 167 -5.61 18.03 -4.84
N LEU A 168 -4.40 17.50 -4.67
CA LEU A 168 -3.68 17.50 -3.41
C LEU A 168 -3.39 18.93 -2.93
N LYS A 169 -2.87 19.81 -3.80
CA LYS A 169 -2.63 21.23 -3.44
C LYS A 169 -3.91 21.93 -2.95
N ARG A 170 -5.06 21.66 -3.58
CA ARG A 170 -6.35 22.20 -3.14
C ARG A 170 -6.75 21.66 -1.78
N PHE A 171 -6.57 20.36 -1.54
CA PHE A 171 -6.86 19.73 -0.26
C PHE A 171 -5.98 20.29 0.87
N LEU A 172 -4.67 20.38 0.66
CA LEU A 172 -3.72 20.89 1.66
C LEU A 172 -4.01 22.35 2.05
N LYS A 173 -4.52 23.17 1.10
CA LYS A 173 -4.94 24.56 1.36
C LYS A 173 -6.34 24.68 1.99
N SER A 174 -7.10 23.61 2.05
CA SER A 174 -8.44 23.63 2.64
C SER A 174 -8.39 23.40 4.15
N ASN A 175 -9.47 23.80 4.84
CA ASN A 175 -9.67 23.55 6.28
C ASN A 175 -10.17 22.12 6.56
N LYS A 176 -10.18 21.24 5.55
CA LYS A 176 -10.58 19.83 5.72
C LYS A 176 -9.38 19.01 6.13
N ASP A 177 -9.56 18.11 7.09
CA ASP A 177 -8.52 17.17 7.52
C ASP A 177 -8.57 15.88 6.72
N ASN A 178 -9.70 15.58 6.09
CA ASN A 178 -9.97 14.34 5.37
C ASN A 178 -10.49 14.60 3.96
N LEU A 179 -10.07 13.77 2.99
CA LEU A 179 -10.47 13.82 1.59
C LEU A 179 -10.76 12.42 1.04
N GLU A 180 -11.96 12.20 0.54
CA GLU A 180 -12.25 10.97 -0.22
C GLU A 180 -11.43 10.95 -1.52
N ILE A 181 -10.69 9.87 -1.74
CA ILE A 181 -9.85 9.64 -2.91
C ILE A 181 -10.22 8.33 -3.59
N PHE A 182 -9.82 8.14 -4.85
CA PHE A 182 -10.08 6.89 -5.55
C PHE A 182 -9.06 5.81 -5.20
N ALA A 183 -7.75 6.12 -5.24
CA ALA A 183 -6.70 5.16 -4.95
C ALA A 183 -5.62 5.76 -4.05
N SER A 184 -5.19 4.99 -3.05
CA SER A 184 -4.02 5.27 -2.22
C SER A 184 -2.76 4.71 -2.85
N HIS A 185 -1.60 5.22 -2.45
CA HIS A 185 -0.30 4.61 -2.71
C HIS A 185 -0.12 3.37 -1.82
N GLY A 186 0.50 2.32 -2.35
CA GLY A 186 0.61 1.02 -1.67
C GLY A 186 1.60 0.96 -0.52
N SER A 187 2.54 1.94 -0.39
CA SER A 187 3.59 1.86 0.62
C SER A 187 3.12 1.97 2.07
N PHE A 188 1.93 2.52 2.32
CA PHE A 188 1.27 2.53 3.63
C PHE A 188 -0.23 2.70 3.47
N VAL A 189 -1.01 1.70 3.87
CA VAL A 189 -2.49 1.73 3.79
C VAL A 189 -3.07 1.05 5.01
N MET A 190 -4.08 1.68 5.63
CA MET A 190 -4.79 1.13 6.78
C MET A 190 -6.15 0.57 6.34
N PHE A 191 -6.35 -0.70 6.57
CA PHE A 191 -7.58 -1.41 6.25
C PHE A 191 -8.35 -1.69 7.55
N PRO A 192 -9.57 -1.16 7.75
CA PRO A 192 -10.37 -1.53 8.89
C PRO A 192 -10.80 -2.99 8.81
N LYS A 193 -11.06 -3.61 9.97
CA LYS A 193 -11.47 -5.02 10.06
C LYS A 193 -12.68 -5.34 9.17
N SER A 194 -13.62 -4.40 9.03
CA SER A 194 -14.80 -4.52 8.18
C SER A 194 -14.51 -4.80 6.71
N VAL A 195 -13.35 -4.37 6.19
CA VAL A 195 -12.91 -4.68 4.82
C VAL A 195 -12.72 -6.18 4.65
N PHE A 196 -12.06 -6.82 5.62
CA PHE A 196 -11.80 -8.26 5.58
C PHE A 196 -13.06 -9.09 5.83
N ASP A 197 -13.96 -8.60 6.68
CA ASP A 197 -15.25 -9.24 6.92
C ASP A 197 -16.12 -9.26 5.66
N LYS A 198 -15.97 -8.24 4.80
CA LYS A 198 -16.71 -8.10 3.55
C LYS A 198 -16.06 -8.77 2.35
N LEU A 199 -14.74 -8.74 2.25
CA LEU A 199 -14.00 -9.11 1.03
C LEU A 199 -13.05 -10.30 1.20
N GLY A 200 -12.73 -10.69 2.45
CA GLY A 200 -11.66 -11.64 2.73
C GLY A 200 -10.28 -11.04 2.43
N LEU A 201 -9.38 -11.83 1.86
CA LEU A 201 -8.07 -11.34 1.41
C LEU A 201 -8.26 -10.46 0.16
N ILE A 202 -7.54 -9.36 0.11
CA ILE A 202 -7.84 -8.27 -0.84
C ILE A 202 -6.86 -8.15 -2.01
N TYR A 203 -5.64 -8.66 -1.90
CA TYR A 203 -4.70 -8.61 -3.02
C TYR A 203 -4.94 -9.76 -4.00
N ASP A 204 -4.77 -9.48 -5.29
CA ASP A 204 -4.82 -10.49 -6.33
C ASP A 204 -3.43 -11.11 -6.53
N GLU A 205 -3.31 -12.41 -6.24
CA GLU A 205 -2.03 -13.13 -6.30
C GLU A 205 -1.55 -13.45 -7.74
N ASN A 206 -2.35 -13.11 -8.75
CA ASN A 206 -1.93 -13.20 -10.16
C ASN A 206 -1.14 -11.98 -10.63
N MET A 207 -1.02 -10.94 -9.80
CA MET A 207 -0.15 -9.80 -10.03
C MET A 207 1.11 -9.96 -9.19
N PHE A 208 2.26 -10.03 -9.86
CA PHE A 208 3.53 -10.14 -9.14
C PHE A 208 3.92 -8.81 -8.48
N LEU A 209 3.81 -7.72 -9.23
CA LEU A 209 4.18 -6.38 -8.78
C LEU A 209 3.51 -5.31 -9.66
N PHE A 210 3.24 -4.12 -9.06
CA PHE A 210 2.62 -2.95 -9.68
C PHE A 210 1.13 -3.07 -9.97
N SER A 211 0.46 -1.93 -9.92
CA SER A 211 -0.97 -1.73 -10.18
C SER A 211 -1.92 -2.31 -9.13
N GLU A 212 -1.41 -2.80 -8.01
CA GLU A 212 -2.22 -3.23 -6.87
C GLU A 212 -3.11 -2.10 -6.37
N GLU A 213 -2.61 -0.86 -6.39
CA GLU A 213 -3.37 0.32 -5.97
C GLU A 213 -4.61 0.55 -6.85
N ALA A 214 -4.45 0.38 -8.16
CA ALA A 214 -5.56 0.53 -9.08
C ALA A 214 -6.56 -0.63 -8.97
N TYR A 215 -6.06 -1.85 -8.80
CA TYR A 215 -6.89 -3.03 -8.55
C TYR A 215 -7.73 -2.87 -7.27
N LEU A 216 -7.08 -2.52 -6.15
CA LEU A 216 -7.75 -2.32 -4.86
C LEU A 216 -8.77 -1.18 -4.92
N ALA A 217 -8.47 -0.07 -5.61
CA ALA A 217 -9.39 1.03 -5.77
C ALA A 217 -10.70 0.59 -6.46
N HIS A 218 -10.61 -0.22 -7.50
CA HIS A 218 -11.78 -0.80 -8.15
C HIS A 218 -12.51 -1.83 -7.28
N LEU A 219 -11.76 -2.65 -6.54
CA LEU A 219 -12.32 -3.63 -5.60
C LEU A 219 -13.15 -2.92 -4.54
N PHE A 220 -12.62 -1.85 -3.93
CA PHE A 220 -13.31 -1.07 -2.90
C PHE A 220 -14.50 -0.31 -3.46
N GLU A 221 -14.35 0.35 -4.62
CA GLU A 221 -15.48 1.03 -5.29
C GLU A 221 -16.64 0.07 -5.54
N ASN A 222 -16.35 -1.15 -6.02
CA ASN A 222 -17.38 -2.17 -6.27
C ASN A 222 -18.07 -2.67 -4.99
N ALA A 223 -17.33 -2.69 -3.89
CA ALA A 223 -17.84 -3.07 -2.59
C ALA A 223 -18.51 -1.90 -1.85
N GLY A 224 -18.52 -0.68 -2.41
CA GLY A 224 -19.04 0.51 -1.72
C GLY A 224 -18.18 0.94 -0.53
N ILE A 225 -16.91 0.56 -0.51
CA ILE A 225 -15.93 0.95 0.51
C ILE A 225 -15.21 2.20 0.02
N LYS A 226 -15.15 3.23 0.86
CA LYS A 226 -14.46 4.47 0.56
C LYS A 226 -12.99 4.38 0.94
N THR A 227 -12.14 5.12 0.21
CA THR A 227 -10.75 5.39 0.61
C THR A 227 -10.62 6.86 0.97
N VAL A 228 -10.08 7.16 2.14
CA VAL A 228 -9.97 8.52 2.68
C VAL A 228 -8.52 8.86 2.96
N LEU A 229 -8.03 9.94 2.35
CA LEU A 229 -6.75 10.56 2.65
C LEU A 229 -6.91 11.45 3.87
N THR A 230 -6.05 11.28 4.89
CA THR A 230 -6.07 12.08 6.12
C THR A 230 -4.78 12.89 6.31
N LYS A 231 -4.89 14.05 6.97
CA LYS A 231 -3.75 14.84 7.46
C LYS A 231 -3.29 14.40 8.86
N ASP A 232 -3.98 13.47 9.49
CA ASP A 232 -3.65 12.98 10.84
C ASP A 232 -2.40 12.09 10.85
N ILE A 233 -2.05 11.52 9.70
CA ILE A 233 -0.92 10.62 9.55
C ILE A 233 -0.01 11.13 8.43
N GLU A 234 1.28 11.26 8.76
CA GLU A 234 2.32 11.69 7.82
C GLU A 234 3.45 10.67 7.79
N ILE A 235 3.82 10.25 6.60
CA ILE A 235 4.79 9.20 6.33
C ILE A 235 5.90 9.73 5.42
N LEU A 236 7.14 9.50 5.80
CA LEU A 236 8.30 9.63 4.93
C LEU A 236 8.58 8.27 4.28
N HIS A 237 8.66 8.21 2.96
CA HIS A 237 9.02 7.04 2.19
C HIS A 237 10.40 7.24 1.58
N LYS A 238 11.39 6.46 2.01
CA LYS A 238 12.78 6.63 1.61
C LYS A 238 13.03 6.35 0.12
N GLU A 239 12.21 5.48 -0.49
CA GLU A 239 12.39 4.99 -1.89
C GLU A 239 13.73 4.27 -2.12
N ASP A 240 14.38 3.79 -1.05
CA ASP A 240 15.67 3.08 -1.13
C ASP A 240 15.52 1.56 -1.26
N GLY A 241 14.28 1.12 -1.34
CA GLY A 241 13.82 -0.24 -1.16
C GLY A 241 14.43 -1.30 -2.06
N SER A 242 14.05 -2.50 -1.75
CA SER A 242 14.46 -3.80 -2.33
C SER A 242 14.37 -3.88 -3.86
N MET A 243 13.63 -2.97 -4.50
CA MET A 243 13.48 -2.92 -5.96
C MET A 243 14.80 -2.64 -6.69
N LYS A 244 15.62 -1.72 -6.17
CA LYS A 244 16.95 -1.43 -6.74
C LYS A 244 17.90 -2.63 -6.68
N LEU A 245 17.66 -3.55 -5.74
CA LEU A 245 18.43 -4.77 -5.55
C LEU A 245 17.88 -5.95 -6.36
N SER A 246 16.69 -5.82 -6.94
CA SER A 246 16.07 -6.88 -7.73
C SER A 246 16.50 -6.79 -9.20
N LYS A 247 16.67 -7.95 -9.85
CA LYS A 247 16.88 -8.04 -11.31
C LYS A 247 15.54 -8.15 -12.06
N ILE A 248 14.44 -7.61 -11.50
CA ILE A 248 13.10 -7.69 -12.09
C ILE A 248 13.01 -6.71 -13.26
N ASP A 249 12.44 -7.17 -14.37
CA ASP A 249 12.04 -6.28 -15.47
C ASP A 249 10.79 -5.48 -15.05
N GLU A 250 11.03 -4.35 -14.36
CA GLU A 250 9.95 -3.47 -13.85
C GLU A 250 9.00 -3.03 -14.96
N GLY A 251 9.51 -2.74 -16.13
CA GLY A 251 8.70 -2.31 -17.27
C GLY A 251 7.80 -3.43 -17.80
N GLY A 252 8.31 -4.65 -17.83
CA GLY A 252 7.57 -5.84 -18.23
C GLY A 252 6.48 -6.23 -17.22
N GLU A 253 6.83 -6.25 -15.93
CA GLU A 253 5.85 -6.57 -14.87
C GLU A 253 4.78 -5.49 -14.76
N GLY A 254 5.14 -4.22 -14.76
CA GLY A 254 4.15 -3.12 -14.75
C GLY A 254 3.19 -3.18 -15.95
N ARG A 255 3.69 -3.57 -17.14
CA ARG A 255 2.84 -3.78 -18.32
C ARG A 255 1.85 -4.91 -18.12
N LYS A 256 2.31 -6.08 -17.64
CA LYS A 256 1.45 -7.24 -17.39
C LYS A 256 0.35 -6.89 -16.39
N SER A 257 0.71 -6.27 -15.29
CA SER A 257 -0.21 -5.89 -14.22
C SER A 257 -1.25 -4.87 -14.64
N ILE A 258 -0.87 -3.82 -15.41
CA ILE A 258 -1.82 -2.84 -15.94
C ILE A 258 -2.83 -3.50 -16.89
N ILE A 259 -2.38 -4.37 -17.78
CA ILE A 259 -3.26 -5.09 -18.71
C ILE A 259 -4.21 -6.00 -17.92
N TYR A 260 -3.66 -6.80 -17.00
CA TYR A 260 -4.42 -7.75 -16.21
C TYR A 260 -5.52 -7.08 -15.39
N TYR A 261 -5.17 -6.07 -14.54
CA TYR A 261 -6.18 -5.45 -13.69
C TYR A 261 -7.27 -4.75 -14.51
N TYR A 262 -6.88 -4.08 -15.61
CA TYR A 262 -7.84 -3.35 -16.43
C TYR A 262 -8.82 -4.31 -17.12
N GLU A 263 -8.34 -5.40 -17.67
CA GLU A 263 -9.19 -6.44 -18.27
C GLU A 263 -10.12 -7.07 -17.22
N LYS A 264 -9.59 -7.42 -16.05
CA LYS A 264 -10.36 -8.04 -14.98
C LYS A 264 -11.38 -7.10 -14.34
N MET A 265 -10.97 -5.88 -13.98
CA MET A 265 -11.77 -4.99 -13.13
C MET A 265 -12.59 -3.96 -13.93
N VAL A 266 -12.23 -3.69 -15.18
CA VAL A 266 -12.88 -2.66 -15.98
C VAL A 266 -13.61 -3.24 -17.18
N LEU A 267 -13.04 -4.19 -17.92
CA LEU A 267 -13.66 -4.77 -19.11
C LEU A 267 -14.61 -5.92 -18.81
N ASN A 268 -14.24 -6.83 -17.88
CA ASN A 268 -15.07 -8.02 -17.56
C ASN A 268 -16.27 -7.70 -16.65
N LYS A 269 -16.54 -6.41 -16.37
CA LYS A 269 -17.75 -5.93 -15.70
C LYS A 269 -18.95 -5.78 -16.65
N GLN A 270 -18.76 -6.01 -17.93
CA GLN A 270 -19.81 -6.01 -18.92
C GLN A 270 -20.31 -7.45 -19.15
#